data_5a2decdcd9fd45ae29520aae80d33af2
#
_entry.id   5a2decdcd9fd45ae29520aae80d33af2
#
_cell.length_a   1.000
_cell.length_b   1.000
_cell.length_c   1.000
_cell.angle_alpha   90.00
_cell.angle_beta   90.00
_cell.angle_gamma   90.00
#
_symmetry.space_group_name_H-M   'P 1'
#
loop_
_entity.id
_entity.type
_entity.pdbx_description
1 polymer ?
#
loop_
_entity_poly.entity_id
_entity_poly.type
_entity_poly.pdbx_seq_one_letter_code
_entity_poly.pdbx_strand_id
1 'polypeptide(L)'
;MNPAVLQPEPDIFIQAEEVPSPGSTVIIGFPGSGLVGSISVSYLIDVLEFKLIGYITSKLFPPLALMSNGVISVPVRIYAKDKLVAILADIPIEPAICYEVAKTLVQWFTSISIQEIIVIAGIVTNDSENRIFATATEKELLEKLPEACIPLPIGNISGIAGSILLEAKIKKIPGFGLLAETINAPDPRASASTISVLNTYFPLNIDVSTLLEQAESIEAQMHSLAEEVSQHNTDDVQKREILSMYG
;
A
#
# COMPACT_ATOMS: atom_id res chain seq x y z
N MET A 1 -23.92 -40.33 -17.98
CA MET A 1 -23.69 -39.02 -17.38
C MET A 1 -22.23 -38.97 -16.94
N ASN A 2 -21.38 -38.25 -17.66
CA ASN A 2 -20.00 -38.04 -17.25
C ASN A 2 -20.01 -37.09 -16.04
N PRO A 3 -19.39 -37.43 -14.90
CA PRO A 3 -19.26 -36.47 -13.82
C PRO A 3 -18.42 -35.32 -14.35
N ALA A 4 -18.98 -34.12 -14.26
CA ALA A 4 -18.22 -32.89 -14.57
C ALA A 4 -17.00 -32.91 -13.66
N VAL A 5 -15.82 -33.08 -14.23
CA VAL A 5 -14.55 -32.90 -13.54
C VAL A 5 -14.47 -31.39 -13.28
N LEU A 6 -14.78 -31.00 -12.06
CA LEU A 6 -14.56 -29.66 -11.61
C LEU A 6 -13.06 -29.39 -11.76
N GLN A 7 -12.72 -28.46 -12.64
CA GLN A 7 -11.33 -27.97 -12.69
C GLN A 7 -11.03 -27.31 -11.34
N PRO A 8 -9.84 -27.53 -10.75
CA PRO A 8 -9.50 -26.86 -9.51
C PRO A 8 -9.60 -25.35 -9.72
N GLU A 9 -10.37 -24.70 -8.86
CA GLU A 9 -10.44 -23.24 -8.86
C GLU A 9 -9.04 -22.64 -8.65
N PRO A 10 -8.71 -21.55 -9.33
CA PRO A 10 -7.44 -20.88 -9.12
C PRO A 10 -7.30 -20.49 -7.65
N ASP A 11 -6.07 -20.54 -7.13
CA ASP A 11 -5.80 -20.18 -5.74
C ASP A 11 -6.05 -18.67 -5.47
N ILE A 12 -5.88 -17.83 -6.50
CA ILE A 12 -6.15 -16.38 -6.47
C ILE A 12 -7.22 -16.10 -7.53
N PHE A 13 -8.30 -15.46 -7.12
CA PHE A 13 -9.43 -15.14 -7.99
C PHE A 13 -9.65 -13.63 -8.06
N ILE A 14 -9.72 -13.09 -9.29
CA ILE A 14 -10.08 -11.70 -9.56
C ILE A 14 -11.47 -11.66 -10.15
N GLN A 15 -12.38 -10.98 -9.51
CA GLN A 15 -13.71 -10.70 -10.02
C GLN A 15 -13.87 -9.20 -10.24
N ALA A 16 -14.04 -8.80 -11.47
CA ALA A 16 -14.32 -7.42 -11.84
C ALA A 16 -15.67 -7.37 -12.57
N GLU A 17 -16.58 -6.51 -12.09
CA GLU A 17 -17.89 -6.28 -12.70
C GLU A 17 -17.79 -5.38 -13.92
N GLU A 18 -16.78 -4.52 -13.94
CA GLU A 18 -16.45 -3.63 -15.04
C GLU A 18 -14.99 -3.80 -15.44
N VAL A 19 -14.72 -3.78 -16.74
CA VAL A 19 -13.36 -3.87 -17.25
C VAL A 19 -12.80 -2.46 -17.44
N PRO A 20 -11.66 -2.11 -16.81
CA PRO A 20 -11.02 -0.82 -17.02
C PRO A 20 -10.72 -0.56 -18.50
N SER A 21 -10.72 0.71 -18.88
CA SER A 21 -10.39 1.10 -20.26
C SER A 21 -8.96 0.70 -20.63
N PRO A 22 -8.72 0.20 -21.85
CA PRO A 22 -7.35 -0.03 -22.33
C PRO A 22 -6.48 1.22 -22.21
N GLY A 23 -5.23 1.06 -21.85
CA GLY A 23 -4.29 2.16 -21.59
C GLY A 23 -4.50 2.87 -20.26
N SER A 24 -5.18 2.24 -19.30
CA SER A 24 -5.27 2.75 -17.92
C SER A 24 -3.96 2.53 -17.17
N THR A 25 -3.71 3.37 -16.17
CA THR A 25 -2.64 3.21 -15.17
C THR A 25 -3.20 2.57 -13.91
N VAL A 26 -2.49 1.59 -13.37
CA VAL A 26 -2.86 0.93 -12.11
C VAL A 26 -2.01 1.46 -10.96
N ILE A 27 -2.63 1.95 -9.90
CA ILE A 27 -1.98 2.39 -8.66
C ILE A 27 -2.30 1.36 -7.57
N ILE A 28 -1.26 0.83 -6.94
CA ILE A 28 -1.38 -0.31 -6.03
C ILE A 28 -0.85 0.07 -4.64
N GLY A 29 -1.68 -0.13 -3.62
CA GLY A 29 -1.33 0.06 -2.21
C GLY A 29 -1.72 -1.14 -1.36
N PHE A 30 -0.72 -1.87 -0.87
CA PHE A 30 -0.86 -2.94 0.10
C PHE A 30 -0.31 -2.49 1.46
N PRO A 31 -0.83 -3.05 2.58
CA PRO A 31 -0.24 -2.81 3.89
C PRO A 31 1.22 -3.25 3.95
N GLY A 32 2.07 -2.37 4.43
CA GLY A 32 3.51 -2.56 4.62
C GLY A 32 4.04 -1.52 5.60
N SER A 33 5.33 -1.22 5.54
CA SER A 33 5.96 -0.22 6.42
C SER A 33 5.22 1.11 6.39
N GLY A 34 4.89 1.64 7.56
CA GLY A 34 4.16 2.90 7.72
C GLY A 34 2.73 2.90 7.15
N LEU A 35 2.21 1.75 6.68
CA LEU A 35 0.95 1.65 5.94
C LEU A 35 0.86 2.63 4.76
N VAL A 36 1.98 3.14 4.28
CA VAL A 36 2.03 4.21 3.26
C VAL A 36 1.24 3.84 2.01
N GLY A 37 1.39 2.60 1.51
CA GLY A 37 0.67 2.13 0.32
C GLY A 37 -0.84 2.18 0.51
N SER A 38 -1.35 1.59 1.58
CA SER A 38 -2.80 1.54 1.86
C SER A 38 -3.38 2.91 2.18
N ILE A 39 -2.70 3.74 2.98
CA ILE A 39 -3.16 5.11 3.28
C ILE A 39 -3.22 5.96 2.01
N SER A 40 -2.15 5.97 1.21
CA SER A 40 -2.10 6.75 -0.03
C SER A 40 -3.21 6.36 -1.01
N VAL A 41 -3.38 5.05 -1.24
CA VAL A 41 -4.38 4.58 -2.22
C VAL A 41 -5.80 4.75 -1.69
N SER A 42 -6.06 4.53 -0.39
CA SER A 42 -7.36 4.83 0.21
C SER A 42 -7.72 6.30 0.05
N TYR A 43 -6.77 7.19 0.35
CA TYR A 43 -6.98 8.63 0.20
C TYR A 43 -7.28 9.04 -1.25
N LEU A 44 -6.54 8.49 -2.22
CA LEU A 44 -6.83 8.70 -3.65
C LEU A 44 -8.24 8.25 -4.04
N ILE A 45 -8.66 7.08 -3.57
CA ILE A 45 -10.00 6.53 -3.83
C ILE A 45 -11.07 7.47 -3.31
N ASP A 46 -10.92 7.96 -2.08
CA ASP A 46 -11.91 8.81 -1.42
C ASP A 46 -11.97 10.20 -2.07
N VAL A 47 -10.83 10.89 -2.22
CA VAL A 47 -10.80 12.27 -2.74
C VAL A 47 -11.17 12.34 -4.22
N LEU A 48 -10.75 11.35 -4.99
CA LEU A 48 -11.09 11.30 -6.41
C LEU A 48 -12.40 10.55 -6.68
N GLU A 49 -13.11 10.06 -5.66
CA GLU A 49 -14.40 9.36 -5.80
C GLU A 49 -14.32 8.19 -6.80
N PHE A 50 -13.36 7.29 -6.60
CA PHE A 50 -13.26 6.09 -7.42
C PHE A 50 -14.46 5.17 -7.20
N LYS A 51 -14.92 4.52 -8.25
CA LYS A 51 -15.97 3.51 -8.20
C LYS A 51 -15.37 2.14 -7.88
N LEU A 52 -15.96 1.41 -6.93
CA LEU A 52 -15.66 0.00 -6.73
C LEU A 52 -16.13 -0.79 -7.95
N ILE A 53 -15.22 -1.52 -8.60
CA ILE A 53 -15.49 -2.32 -9.80
C ILE A 53 -15.22 -3.80 -9.62
N GLY A 54 -14.61 -4.21 -8.51
CA GLY A 54 -14.31 -5.62 -8.29
C GLY A 54 -13.49 -5.87 -7.03
N TYR A 55 -13.10 -7.13 -6.89
CA TYR A 55 -12.32 -7.59 -5.74
C TYR A 55 -11.40 -8.76 -6.09
N ILE A 56 -10.47 -9.02 -5.21
CA ILE A 56 -9.54 -10.14 -5.27
C ILE A 56 -9.74 -10.97 -4.03
N THR A 57 -9.88 -12.27 -4.22
CA THR A 57 -10.04 -13.22 -3.14
C THR A 57 -9.13 -14.43 -3.32
N SER A 58 -8.82 -15.11 -2.23
CA SER A 58 -8.02 -16.33 -2.22
C SER A 58 -8.33 -17.15 -1.00
N LYS A 59 -8.32 -18.46 -1.16
CA LYS A 59 -8.33 -19.40 -0.03
C LYS A 59 -7.07 -19.34 0.83
N LEU A 60 -6.02 -18.69 0.32
CA LEU A 60 -4.75 -18.48 1.00
C LEU A 60 -4.71 -17.16 1.80
N PHE A 61 -5.72 -16.31 1.68
CA PHE A 61 -5.84 -15.11 2.51
C PHE A 61 -6.29 -15.47 3.92
N PRO A 62 -5.97 -14.65 4.92
CA PRO A 62 -6.50 -14.84 6.26
C PRO A 62 -8.02 -14.97 6.25
N PRO A 63 -8.61 -15.90 7.00
CA PRO A 63 -10.06 -16.13 7.02
C PRO A 63 -10.77 -15.05 7.84
N LEU A 64 -10.86 -13.85 7.29
CA LEU A 64 -11.49 -12.69 7.92
C LEU A 64 -12.41 -11.96 6.93
N ALA A 65 -13.45 -11.36 7.47
CA ALA A 65 -14.29 -10.41 6.75
C ALA A 65 -14.16 -9.05 7.43
N LEU A 66 -13.96 -8.03 6.63
CA LEU A 66 -13.98 -6.65 7.12
C LEU A 66 -15.42 -6.16 7.22
N MET A 67 -15.64 -5.21 8.10
CA MET A 67 -16.95 -4.60 8.28
C MET A 67 -16.81 -3.07 8.38
N SER A 68 -17.60 -2.38 7.59
CA SER A 68 -17.74 -0.93 7.66
C SER A 68 -19.22 -0.58 7.75
N ASN A 69 -19.60 0.19 8.76
CA ASN A 69 -20.99 0.59 9.02
C ASN A 69 -21.99 -0.59 9.03
N GLY A 70 -21.58 -1.74 9.56
CA GLY A 70 -22.40 -2.95 9.64
C GLY A 70 -22.48 -3.76 8.34
N VAL A 71 -21.80 -3.34 7.27
CA VAL A 71 -21.76 -4.01 5.98
C VAL A 71 -20.42 -4.72 5.80
N ILE A 72 -20.47 -6.00 5.40
CA ILE A 72 -19.28 -6.80 5.12
C ILE A 72 -18.60 -6.31 3.84
N SER A 73 -17.30 -6.17 3.89
CA SER A 73 -16.43 -5.79 2.78
C SER A 73 -15.34 -6.83 2.53
N VAL A 74 -14.94 -6.97 1.27
CA VAL A 74 -13.83 -7.82 0.87
C VAL A 74 -12.50 -7.09 1.13
N PRO A 75 -11.48 -7.78 1.67
CA PRO A 75 -10.25 -7.13 2.10
C PRO A 75 -9.33 -6.64 0.97
N VAL A 76 -9.48 -7.13 -0.26
CA VAL A 76 -8.70 -6.64 -1.42
C VAL A 76 -9.67 -6.23 -2.52
N ARG A 77 -9.66 -4.94 -2.84
CA ARG A 77 -10.66 -4.31 -3.69
C ARG A 77 -10.03 -3.61 -4.88
N ILE A 78 -10.77 -3.57 -5.97
CA ILE A 78 -10.40 -2.93 -7.24
C ILE A 78 -11.36 -1.78 -7.49
N TYR A 79 -10.81 -0.60 -7.70
CA TYR A 79 -11.55 0.61 -7.99
C TYR A 79 -11.10 1.20 -9.32
N ALA A 80 -11.97 1.95 -9.98
CA ALA A 80 -11.61 2.65 -11.21
C ALA A 80 -12.26 4.04 -11.28
N LYS A 81 -11.55 4.95 -11.92
CA LYS A 81 -12.04 6.25 -12.35
C LYS A 81 -11.29 6.67 -13.62
N ASP A 82 -12.02 6.97 -14.69
CA ASP A 82 -11.45 7.36 -15.97
C ASP A 82 -10.39 6.37 -16.48
N LYS A 83 -9.14 6.79 -16.54
CA LYS A 83 -7.97 5.99 -16.91
C LYS A 83 -7.11 5.54 -15.72
N LEU A 84 -7.62 5.66 -14.53
CA LEU A 84 -6.96 5.22 -13.31
C LEU A 84 -7.68 4.00 -12.72
N VAL A 85 -6.90 3.03 -12.32
CA VAL A 85 -7.34 1.84 -11.56
C VAL A 85 -6.59 1.84 -10.24
N ALA A 86 -7.28 1.66 -9.14
CA ALA A 86 -6.68 1.56 -7.83
C ALA A 86 -6.91 0.17 -7.24
N ILE A 87 -5.86 -0.45 -6.71
CA ILE A 87 -5.96 -1.70 -5.96
C ILE A 87 -5.59 -1.40 -4.51
N LEU A 88 -6.55 -1.57 -3.63
CA LEU A 88 -6.42 -1.36 -2.19
C LEU A 88 -6.58 -2.69 -1.46
N ALA A 89 -5.64 -2.99 -0.56
CA ALA A 89 -5.76 -4.08 0.38
C ALA A 89 -5.76 -3.56 1.82
N ASP A 90 -6.59 -4.18 2.65
CA ASP A 90 -6.64 -3.93 4.11
C ASP A 90 -5.93 -5.04 4.90
N ILE A 91 -5.44 -6.08 4.20
CA ILE A 91 -4.68 -7.18 4.78
C ILE A 91 -3.28 -7.22 4.19
N PRO A 92 -2.25 -7.52 4.98
CA PRO A 92 -0.94 -7.82 4.44
C PRO A 92 -0.99 -9.14 3.65
N ILE A 93 -0.21 -9.21 2.58
CA ILE A 93 -0.06 -10.45 1.81
C ILE A 93 1.12 -11.24 2.37
N GLU A 94 0.84 -12.46 2.79
CA GLU A 94 1.85 -13.36 3.32
C GLU A 94 3.00 -13.58 2.32
N PRO A 95 4.26 -13.56 2.75
CA PRO A 95 5.41 -13.72 1.86
C PRO A 95 5.34 -14.96 0.96
N ALA A 96 4.79 -16.06 1.48
CA ALA A 96 4.67 -17.32 0.75
C ALA A 96 3.78 -17.26 -0.48
N ILE A 97 2.84 -16.30 -0.54
CA ILE A 97 1.87 -16.18 -1.64
C ILE A 97 2.06 -14.91 -2.47
N CYS A 98 3.02 -14.04 -2.10
CA CYS A 98 3.26 -12.78 -2.82
C CYS A 98 3.50 -12.99 -4.32
N TYR A 99 4.25 -14.03 -4.68
CA TYR A 99 4.53 -14.34 -6.08
C TYR A 99 3.26 -14.71 -6.85
N GLU A 100 2.41 -15.59 -6.30
CA GLU A 100 1.19 -16.01 -6.99
C GLU A 100 0.18 -14.87 -7.11
N VAL A 101 0.05 -14.03 -6.08
CA VAL A 101 -0.79 -12.82 -6.13
C VAL A 101 -0.28 -11.86 -7.20
N ALA A 102 1.03 -11.56 -7.22
CA ALA A 102 1.64 -10.67 -8.19
C ALA A 102 1.46 -11.19 -9.63
N LYS A 103 1.73 -12.47 -9.85
CA LYS A 103 1.58 -13.13 -11.15
C LYS A 103 0.13 -13.05 -11.66
N THR A 104 -0.84 -13.36 -10.81
CA THR A 104 -2.26 -13.30 -11.17
C THR A 104 -2.69 -11.86 -11.51
N LEU A 105 -2.28 -10.88 -10.70
CA LEU A 105 -2.53 -9.46 -10.96
C LEU A 105 -1.94 -9.02 -12.30
N VAL A 106 -0.66 -9.29 -12.53
CA VAL A 106 0.04 -8.84 -13.75
C VAL A 106 -0.50 -9.55 -15.00
N GLN A 107 -0.94 -10.81 -14.88
CA GLN A 107 -1.65 -11.50 -15.96
C GLN A 107 -2.98 -10.80 -16.28
N TRP A 108 -3.75 -10.43 -15.27
CA TRP A 108 -4.98 -9.68 -15.46
C TRP A 108 -4.71 -8.31 -16.09
N PHE A 109 -3.72 -7.57 -15.63
CA PHE A 109 -3.29 -6.30 -16.23
C PHE A 109 -2.94 -6.44 -17.72
N THR A 110 -2.24 -7.52 -18.07
CA THR A 110 -1.93 -7.83 -19.47
C THR A 110 -3.20 -8.04 -20.29
N SER A 111 -4.18 -8.78 -19.74
CA SER A 111 -5.43 -9.10 -20.43
C SER A 111 -6.31 -7.89 -20.72
N ILE A 112 -6.24 -6.86 -19.87
CA ILE A 112 -6.99 -5.61 -20.02
C ILE A 112 -6.16 -4.46 -20.61
N SER A 113 -4.95 -4.76 -21.10
CA SER A 113 -4.06 -3.81 -21.78
C SER A 113 -3.74 -2.56 -20.95
N ILE A 114 -3.29 -2.75 -19.71
CA ILE A 114 -2.82 -1.67 -18.85
C ILE A 114 -1.58 -1.00 -19.46
N GLN A 115 -1.49 0.31 -19.38
CA GLN A 115 -0.37 1.10 -19.86
C GLN A 115 0.82 1.07 -18.89
N GLU A 116 0.54 1.17 -17.58
CA GLU A 116 1.57 1.36 -16.56
C GLU A 116 1.09 0.88 -15.19
N ILE A 117 2.05 0.44 -14.36
CA ILE A 117 1.81 0.00 -12.98
C ILE A 117 2.60 0.89 -12.03
N ILE A 118 1.94 1.46 -11.03
CA ILE A 118 2.56 2.23 -9.95
C ILE A 118 2.35 1.48 -8.64
N VAL A 119 3.42 1.11 -7.98
CA VAL A 119 3.37 0.46 -6.66
C VAL A 119 3.81 1.46 -5.60
N ILE A 120 2.98 1.68 -4.60
CA ILE A 120 3.27 2.54 -3.46
C ILE A 120 3.60 1.67 -2.25
N ALA A 121 4.74 1.94 -1.61
CA ALA A 121 5.15 1.25 -0.39
C ALA A 121 5.96 2.17 0.53
N GLY A 122 6.14 1.78 1.77
CA GLY A 122 7.04 2.45 2.71
C GLY A 122 8.42 1.78 2.74
N ILE A 123 9.45 2.58 2.98
CA ILE A 123 10.81 2.12 3.28
C ILE A 123 11.25 2.70 4.62
N VAL A 124 11.65 1.83 5.55
CA VAL A 124 12.16 2.26 6.86
C VAL A 124 13.62 2.64 6.71
N THR A 125 13.96 3.86 7.11
CA THR A 125 15.33 4.37 7.15
C THR A 125 15.67 4.83 8.57
N ASN A 126 16.92 5.20 8.79
CA ASN A 126 17.36 5.75 10.10
C ASN A 126 16.97 7.23 10.27
N ASP A 127 16.71 7.91 9.16
CA ASP A 127 16.32 9.32 9.10
C ASP A 127 14.88 9.41 8.59
N SER A 128 14.05 10.28 9.15
CA SER A 128 12.67 10.50 8.67
C SER A 128 12.53 11.88 8.03
N GLU A 129 13.13 12.03 6.85
CA GLU A 129 13.04 13.26 6.05
C GLU A 129 11.89 13.26 5.04
N ASN A 130 11.02 12.23 5.09
CA ASN A 130 9.90 12.01 4.17
C ASN A 130 10.31 11.98 2.67
N ARG A 131 11.53 11.52 2.38
CA ARG A 131 12.03 11.37 1.02
C ARG A 131 11.24 10.32 0.27
N ILE A 132 11.12 10.49 -1.03
CA ILE A 132 10.52 9.48 -1.91
C ILE A 132 11.62 8.86 -2.75
N PHE A 133 11.87 7.59 -2.50
CA PHE A 133 12.75 6.79 -3.36
C PHE A 133 11.94 6.17 -4.49
N ALA A 134 12.58 6.03 -5.64
CA ALA A 134 11.95 5.45 -6.82
C ALA A 134 12.77 4.30 -7.39
N THR A 135 12.06 3.33 -7.93
CA THR A 135 12.60 2.24 -8.75
C THR A 135 11.69 2.02 -9.94
N ALA A 136 12.20 1.51 -11.07
CA ALA A 136 11.38 1.28 -12.24
C ALA A 136 11.79 0.02 -13.01
N THR A 137 10.87 -0.49 -13.82
CA THR A 137 11.13 -1.60 -14.74
C THR A 137 12.08 -1.22 -15.86
N GLU A 138 12.11 0.06 -16.27
CA GLU A 138 12.96 0.62 -17.31
C GLU A 138 13.54 1.96 -16.85
N LYS A 139 14.77 2.27 -17.30
CA LYS A 139 15.47 3.49 -16.89
C LYS A 139 14.73 4.77 -17.33
N GLU A 140 14.15 4.73 -18.51
CA GLU A 140 13.42 5.84 -19.11
C GLU A 140 12.19 6.26 -18.31
N LEU A 141 11.64 5.37 -17.46
CA LEU A 141 10.55 5.70 -16.55
C LEU A 141 11.04 6.56 -15.37
N LEU A 142 12.26 6.28 -14.86
CA LEU A 142 12.85 7.11 -13.79
C LEU A 142 13.06 8.55 -14.25
N GLU A 143 13.43 8.74 -15.53
CA GLU A 143 13.67 10.06 -16.11
C GLU A 143 12.39 10.90 -16.28
N LYS A 144 11.21 10.25 -16.24
CA LYS A 144 9.90 10.90 -16.31
C LYS A 144 9.35 11.27 -14.93
N LEU A 145 9.91 10.72 -13.86
CA LEU A 145 9.46 11.02 -12.51
C LEU A 145 9.86 12.43 -12.09
N PRO A 146 9.11 13.08 -11.20
CA PRO A 146 9.48 14.36 -10.63
C PRO A 146 10.87 14.33 -10.00
N GLU A 147 11.60 15.45 -10.03
CA GLU A 147 12.95 15.59 -9.45
C GLU A 147 13.00 15.28 -7.94
N ALA A 148 11.85 15.39 -7.26
CA ALA A 148 11.71 15.00 -5.86
C ALA A 148 11.88 13.48 -5.62
N CYS A 149 11.80 12.64 -6.67
CA CYS A 149 12.01 11.20 -6.58
C CYS A 149 13.49 10.87 -6.67
N ILE A 150 14.02 10.22 -5.65
CA ILE A 150 15.42 9.79 -5.58
C ILE A 150 15.52 8.36 -6.12
N PRO A 151 16.22 8.11 -7.25
CA PRO A 151 16.43 6.76 -7.72
C PRO A 151 17.13 5.90 -6.65
N LEU A 152 16.59 4.74 -6.33
CA LEU A 152 17.20 3.81 -5.39
C LEU A 152 18.41 3.14 -6.09
N PRO A 153 19.66 3.45 -5.66
CA PRO A 153 20.84 3.06 -6.44
C PRO A 153 21.10 1.56 -6.40
N ILE A 154 21.00 0.96 -5.22
CA ILE A 154 21.15 -0.47 -4.96
C ILE A 154 20.22 -0.84 -3.83
N GLY A 155 19.51 -1.95 -3.98
CA GLY A 155 18.62 -2.44 -2.94
C GLY A 155 17.81 -3.66 -3.36
N ASN A 156 16.97 -4.12 -2.46
CA ASN A 156 15.97 -5.12 -2.73
C ASN A 156 14.62 -4.62 -2.22
N ILE A 157 13.58 -4.94 -2.95
CA ILE A 157 12.19 -4.68 -2.55
C ILE A 157 11.57 -6.05 -2.31
N SER A 158 11.19 -6.30 -1.07
CA SER A 158 10.59 -7.57 -0.66
C SER A 158 9.06 -7.51 -0.65
N GLY A 159 8.43 -8.67 -0.47
CA GLY A 159 7.00 -8.81 -0.35
C GLY A 159 6.25 -8.53 -1.66
N ILE A 160 4.98 -8.17 -1.52
CA ILE A 160 4.07 -8.03 -2.67
C ILE A 160 4.50 -6.91 -3.63
N ALA A 161 5.03 -5.81 -3.11
CA ALA A 161 5.51 -4.69 -3.93
C ALA A 161 6.64 -5.11 -4.87
N GLY A 162 7.66 -5.78 -4.34
CA GLY A 162 8.77 -6.32 -5.13
C GLY A 162 8.31 -7.38 -6.12
N SER A 163 7.41 -8.26 -5.72
CA SER A 163 6.87 -9.32 -6.58
C SER A 163 6.10 -8.75 -7.78
N ILE A 164 5.27 -7.71 -7.57
CA ILE A 164 4.53 -7.04 -8.66
C ILE A 164 5.48 -6.36 -9.64
N LEU A 165 6.47 -5.60 -9.15
CA LEU A 165 7.45 -4.94 -10.01
C LEU A 165 8.31 -5.93 -10.80
N LEU A 166 8.69 -7.06 -10.18
CA LEU A 166 9.41 -8.14 -10.85
C LEU A 166 8.57 -8.77 -11.97
N GLU A 167 7.32 -9.13 -11.69
CA GLU A 167 6.42 -9.70 -12.71
C GLU A 167 6.10 -8.68 -13.82
N ALA A 168 5.93 -7.40 -13.50
CA ALA A 168 5.78 -6.34 -14.49
C ALA A 168 7.00 -6.26 -15.42
N LYS A 169 8.22 -6.31 -14.86
CA LYS A 169 9.48 -6.37 -15.62
C LYS A 169 9.54 -7.60 -16.55
N ILE A 170 9.19 -8.78 -16.03
CA ILE A 170 9.17 -10.04 -16.82
C ILE A 170 8.15 -9.95 -17.96
N LYS A 171 6.98 -9.38 -17.71
CA LYS A 171 5.91 -9.21 -18.72
C LYS A 171 6.10 -8.00 -19.62
N LYS A 172 7.15 -7.20 -19.39
CA LYS A 172 7.44 -5.97 -20.15
C LYS A 172 6.31 -4.94 -20.06
N ILE A 173 5.61 -4.89 -18.92
CA ILE A 173 4.67 -3.82 -18.61
C ILE A 173 5.47 -2.71 -17.94
N PRO A 174 5.39 -1.47 -18.45
CA PRO A 174 6.00 -0.33 -17.79
C PRO A 174 5.50 -0.20 -16.34
N GLY A 175 6.40 0.03 -15.41
CA GLY A 175 6.00 0.19 -14.01
C GLY A 175 7.11 0.75 -13.14
N PHE A 176 6.71 1.44 -12.08
CA PHE A 176 7.64 1.96 -11.09
C PHE A 176 7.08 1.85 -9.67
N GLY A 177 7.98 1.84 -8.72
CA GLY A 177 7.67 1.87 -7.29
C GLY A 177 8.04 3.22 -6.70
N LEU A 178 7.11 3.80 -5.93
CA LEU A 178 7.35 4.93 -5.04
C LEU A 178 7.51 4.39 -3.63
N LEU A 179 8.69 4.54 -3.08
CA LEU A 179 9.06 4.03 -1.76
C LEU A 179 9.23 5.22 -0.83
N ALA A 180 8.18 5.57 -0.10
CA ALA A 180 8.24 6.70 0.82
C ALA A 180 8.97 6.31 2.10
N GLU A 181 9.90 7.16 2.49
CA GLU A 181 10.61 7.05 3.75
C GLU A 181 9.62 7.19 4.90
N THR A 182 9.67 6.26 5.86
CA THR A 182 8.69 6.17 6.92
C THR A 182 9.26 5.56 8.18
N ILE A 183 8.53 5.70 9.27
CA ILE A 183 8.74 5.01 10.53
C ILE A 183 7.89 3.73 10.59
N ASN A 184 8.13 2.88 11.58
CA ASN A 184 7.42 1.60 11.73
C ASN A 184 6.04 1.74 12.42
N ALA A 185 5.30 2.82 12.10
CA ALA A 185 3.96 3.14 12.58
C ALA A 185 3.16 3.74 11.40
N PRO A 186 1.81 3.77 11.45
CA PRO A 186 1.02 4.43 10.41
C PRO A 186 1.51 5.86 10.15
N ASP A 187 1.81 6.18 8.89
CA ASP A 187 2.49 7.41 8.50
C ASP A 187 1.74 8.17 7.40
N PRO A 188 0.72 8.97 7.76
CA PRO A 188 0.02 9.81 6.80
C PRO A 188 0.90 10.90 6.18
N ARG A 189 2.00 11.33 6.86
CA ARG A 189 2.93 12.32 6.34
C ARG A 189 3.74 11.79 5.16
N ALA A 190 4.26 10.57 5.27
CA ALA A 190 4.89 9.87 4.16
C ALA A 190 3.90 9.62 2.99
N SER A 191 2.64 9.35 3.33
CA SER A 191 1.55 9.21 2.34
C SER A 191 1.27 10.54 1.64
N ALA A 192 1.22 11.67 2.36
CA ALA A 192 1.06 13.00 1.78
C ALA A 192 2.21 13.35 0.81
N SER A 193 3.46 13.01 1.17
CA SER A 193 4.62 13.18 0.27
C SER A 193 4.46 12.36 -1.01
N THR A 194 3.96 11.12 -0.90
CA THR A 194 3.69 10.25 -2.05
C THR A 194 2.60 10.83 -2.97
N ILE A 195 1.49 11.33 -2.39
CA ILE A 195 0.42 11.99 -3.15
C ILE A 195 0.94 13.26 -3.85
N SER A 196 1.83 14.00 -3.23
CA SER A 196 2.46 15.19 -3.85
C SER A 196 3.28 14.82 -5.09
N VAL A 197 3.98 13.69 -5.08
CA VAL A 197 4.65 13.14 -6.26
C VAL A 197 3.64 12.77 -7.34
N LEU A 198 2.54 12.09 -6.96
CA LEU A 198 1.49 11.72 -7.91
C LEU A 198 0.77 12.95 -8.49
N ASN A 199 0.58 14.01 -7.71
CA ASN A 199 0.04 15.28 -8.20
C ASN A 199 0.91 15.91 -9.29
N THR A 200 2.23 15.74 -9.19
CA THR A 200 3.16 16.25 -10.20
C THR A 200 3.21 15.33 -11.43
N TYR A 201 3.14 14.02 -11.22
CA TYR A 201 3.17 13.02 -12.29
C TYR A 201 1.87 13.02 -13.11
N PHE A 202 0.74 13.10 -12.41
CA PHE A 202 -0.59 13.31 -13.00
C PHE A 202 -1.10 14.69 -12.55
N PRO A 203 -1.72 15.51 -13.41
CA PRO A 203 -2.27 16.82 -13.01
C PRO A 203 -3.55 16.65 -12.17
N LEU A 204 -3.47 16.01 -10.98
CA LEU A 204 -4.62 15.65 -10.16
C LEU A 204 -5.06 16.76 -9.21
N ASN A 205 -4.17 17.63 -8.76
CA ASN A 205 -4.42 18.74 -7.80
C ASN A 205 -5.11 18.28 -6.49
N ILE A 206 -4.71 17.13 -5.95
CA ILE A 206 -5.23 16.60 -4.70
C ILE A 206 -4.65 17.41 -3.53
N ASP A 207 -5.52 17.93 -2.66
CA ASP A 207 -5.12 18.56 -1.40
C ASP A 207 -4.68 17.46 -0.41
N VAL A 208 -3.54 17.63 0.22
CA VAL A 208 -2.97 16.70 1.20
C VAL A 208 -3.10 17.20 2.65
N SER A 209 -3.74 18.34 2.88
CA SER A 209 -3.88 18.94 4.21
C SER A 209 -4.51 18.00 5.22
N THR A 210 -5.55 17.27 4.84
CA THR A 210 -6.21 16.28 5.71
C THR A 210 -5.27 15.16 6.15
N LEU A 211 -4.36 14.69 5.28
CA LEU A 211 -3.36 13.69 5.66
C LEU A 211 -2.35 14.26 6.65
N LEU A 212 -1.97 15.53 6.50
CA LEU A 212 -1.06 16.20 7.43
C LEU A 212 -1.71 16.42 8.80
N GLU A 213 -2.97 16.82 8.84
CA GLU A 213 -3.76 16.93 10.09
C GLU A 213 -3.89 15.57 10.80
N GLN A 214 -4.12 14.50 10.05
CA GLN A 214 -4.14 13.13 10.60
C GLN A 214 -2.77 12.74 11.16
N ALA A 215 -1.67 13.08 10.49
CA ALA A 215 -0.33 12.83 10.97
C ALA A 215 -0.07 13.55 12.30
N GLU A 216 -0.40 14.83 12.40
CA GLU A 216 -0.27 15.59 13.65
C GLU A 216 -1.08 14.98 14.80
N SER A 217 -2.30 14.53 14.52
CA SER A 217 -3.15 13.85 15.51
C SER A 217 -2.54 12.54 16.01
N ILE A 218 -1.99 11.72 15.10
CA ILE A 218 -1.33 10.45 15.45
C ILE A 218 -0.07 10.71 16.26
N GLU A 219 0.76 11.66 15.86
CA GLU A 219 1.98 12.05 16.55
C GLU A 219 1.69 12.53 17.98
N ALA A 220 0.65 13.36 18.16
CA ALA A 220 0.21 13.83 19.47
C ALA A 220 -0.27 12.68 20.37
N GLN A 221 -1.03 11.73 19.83
CA GLN A 221 -1.49 10.54 20.57
C GLN A 221 -0.31 9.64 20.98
N MET A 222 0.65 9.42 20.08
CA MET A 222 1.84 8.62 20.37
C MET A 222 2.70 9.28 21.45
N HIS A 223 2.85 10.60 21.42
CA HIS A 223 3.59 11.36 22.43
C HIS A 223 2.93 11.24 23.82
N SER A 224 1.59 11.42 23.87
CA SER A 224 0.81 11.25 25.10
C SER A 224 0.95 9.86 25.71
N LEU A 225 0.85 8.81 24.88
CA LEU A 225 1.03 7.42 25.33
C LEU A 225 2.45 7.16 25.82
N ALA A 226 3.47 7.71 25.15
CA ALA A 226 4.87 7.58 25.60
C ALA A 226 5.11 8.25 26.95
N GLU A 227 4.50 9.42 27.18
CA GLU A 227 4.55 10.12 28.48
C GLU A 227 3.86 9.30 29.60
N GLU A 228 2.66 8.75 29.35
CA GLU A 228 1.95 7.91 30.31
C GLU A 228 2.76 6.66 30.68
N VAL A 229 3.35 5.97 29.69
CA VAL A 229 4.20 4.79 29.94
C VAL A 229 5.45 5.18 30.73
N SER A 230 6.06 6.32 30.44
CA SER A 230 7.23 6.83 31.18
C SER A 230 6.89 7.16 32.63
N GLN A 231 5.75 7.78 32.89
CA GLN A 231 5.28 8.07 34.26
C GLN A 231 4.97 6.79 35.05
N HIS A 232 4.31 5.80 34.45
CA HIS A 232 4.03 4.52 35.10
C HIS A 232 5.31 3.76 35.47
N ASN A 233 6.30 3.76 34.58
CA ASN A 233 7.59 3.14 34.88
C ASN A 233 8.34 3.83 36.03
N THR A 234 8.23 5.15 36.11
CA THR A 234 8.85 5.95 37.21
C THR A 234 8.17 5.65 38.55
N ASP A 235 6.84 5.58 38.56
CA ASP A 235 6.06 5.26 39.76
C ASP A 235 6.32 3.83 40.27
N ASP A 236 6.49 2.86 39.36
CA ASP A 236 6.80 1.47 39.72
C ASP A 236 8.22 1.31 40.26
N VAL A 237 9.18 2.06 39.73
CA VAL A 237 10.57 2.09 40.25
C VAL A 237 10.58 2.73 41.66
N GLN A 238 9.91 3.85 41.86
CA GLN A 238 9.83 4.48 43.18
C GLN A 238 9.11 3.60 44.20
N LYS A 239 8.04 2.90 43.84
CA LYS A 239 7.37 1.92 44.72
C LYS A 239 8.26 0.76 45.10
N ARG A 240 9.08 0.24 44.18
CA ARG A 240 10.04 -0.82 44.46
C ARG A 240 11.18 -0.37 45.37
N GLU A 241 11.67 0.85 45.18
CA GLU A 241 12.71 1.43 46.08
C GLU A 241 12.15 1.63 47.50
N ILE A 242 10.95 2.15 47.66
CA ILE A 242 10.31 2.32 48.95
C ILE A 242 10.10 0.96 49.64
N LEU A 243 9.63 -0.06 48.93
CA LEU A 243 9.45 -1.41 49.48
C LEU A 243 10.78 -2.07 49.88
N SER A 244 11.87 -1.77 49.19
CA SER A 244 13.22 -2.30 49.52
C SER A 244 13.86 -1.62 50.73
N MET A 245 13.38 -0.44 51.12
CA MET A 245 13.88 0.28 52.31
C MET A 245 13.21 -0.15 53.60
N TYR A 246 12.10 -0.92 53.55
CA TYR A 246 11.33 -1.36 54.72
C TYR A 246 11.29 -2.89 54.91
N GLY A 247 12.13 -3.65 54.14
CA GLY A 247 12.27 -5.11 54.23
C GLY A 247 13.54 -5.61 54.86
#